data_28102a8ee9cc7bd01e72ec46448742d5
#
_entry.id   28102a8ee9cc7bd01e72ec46448742d5
#
_cell.length_a   1.000
_cell.length_b   1.000
_cell.length_c   1.000
_cell.angle_alpha   90.00
_cell.angle_beta   90.00
_cell.angle_gamma   90.00
#
_symmetry.space_group_name_H-M   'P 1'
#
loop_
_entity.id
_entity.type
_entity.pdbx_description
1 polymer ?
#
loop_
_entity_poly.entity_id
_entity_poly.type
_entity_poly.pdbx_seq_one_letter_code
_entity_poly.pdbx_strand_id
1 'polypeptide(L)'
;PNDLVIDGRKLCGILAEAVSLGDQPAVVIGLGLNTSLTKDELPVPHATSLHLEGISYERNELAVRVLTALHHRLTQWETNDPTLMPDYRAVSATIGQNVRVILPNDTELLGTAEGVADDGRLQVRDQTGTLHELTAGDVTHLRLQ
;
A
#
# COMPACT_ATOMS: atom_id res chain seq x y z
N PRO A 1 -3.76 1.33 -1.79
CA PRO A 1 -3.25 0.92 -0.46
C PRO A 1 -2.12 -0.11 -0.54
N ASN A 2 -1.99 -0.79 -1.67
CA ASN A 2 -1.02 -1.88 -1.88
C ASN A 2 0.19 -1.48 -2.73
N ASP A 3 0.43 -0.20 -2.91
CA ASP A 3 1.59 0.32 -3.65
C ASP A 3 2.60 0.95 -2.70
N LEU A 4 3.89 0.72 -2.95
CA LEU A 4 4.96 1.54 -2.37
C LEU A 4 5.27 2.66 -3.37
N VAL A 5 5.36 3.89 -2.85
CA VAL A 5 5.58 5.07 -3.68
C VAL A 5 6.79 5.88 -3.21
N ILE A 6 7.45 6.52 -4.18
CA ILE A 6 8.47 7.56 -3.94
C ILE A 6 7.95 8.84 -4.61
N ASP A 7 7.70 9.89 -3.85
CA ASP A 7 7.16 11.17 -4.34
C ASP A 7 5.91 11.00 -5.22
N GLY A 8 5.00 10.11 -4.78
CA GLY A 8 3.76 9.81 -5.49
C GLY A 8 3.92 8.96 -6.75
N ARG A 9 5.12 8.42 -7.04
CA ARG A 9 5.40 7.52 -8.17
C ARG A 9 5.52 6.09 -7.67
N LYS A 10 4.80 5.16 -8.31
CA LYS A 10 4.76 3.76 -7.91
C LYS A 10 6.11 3.07 -8.14
N LEU A 11 6.71 2.59 -7.07
CA LEU A 11 7.95 1.80 -7.06
C LEU A 11 7.67 0.30 -7.00
N CYS A 12 6.65 -0.11 -6.24
CA CYS A 12 6.33 -1.53 -6.02
C CYS A 12 4.82 -1.70 -5.90
N GLY A 13 4.31 -2.79 -6.44
CA GLY A 13 2.97 -3.30 -6.16
C GLY A 13 3.02 -4.48 -5.19
N ILE A 14 2.04 -4.59 -4.32
CA ILE A 14 1.87 -5.70 -3.38
C ILE A 14 0.54 -6.36 -3.67
N LEU A 15 0.53 -7.68 -3.76
CA LEU A 15 -0.67 -8.49 -3.90
C LEU A 15 -0.68 -9.53 -2.79
N ALA A 16 -1.78 -9.62 -2.05
CA ALA A 16 -2.00 -10.65 -1.05
C ALA A 16 -3.23 -11.48 -1.44
N GLU A 17 -3.07 -12.78 -1.54
CA GLU A 17 -4.12 -13.71 -1.92
C GLU A 17 -4.32 -14.78 -0.85
N ALA A 18 -5.55 -14.94 -0.40
CA ALA A 18 -5.91 -16.04 0.49
C ALA A 18 -6.01 -17.33 -0.31
N VAL A 19 -5.33 -18.38 0.13
CA VAL A 19 -5.31 -19.70 -0.49
C VAL A 19 -5.58 -20.78 0.56
N SER A 20 -6.00 -21.95 0.12
CA SER A 20 -6.13 -23.14 0.98
C SER A 20 -4.98 -24.09 0.71
N LEU A 21 -4.20 -24.41 1.74
CA LEU A 21 -3.18 -25.46 1.72
C LEU A 21 -3.72 -26.68 2.48
N GLY A 22 -4.42 -27.57 1.76
CA GLY A 22 -5.22 -28.61 2.40
C GLY A 22 -6.33 -28.00 3.24
N ASP A 23 -6.40 -28.32 4.53
CA ASP A 23 -7.41 -27.80 5.47
C ASP A 23 -6.95 -26.52 6.21
N GLN A 24 -5.78 -25.99 5.87
CA GLN A 24 -5.24 -24.77 6.51
C GLN A 24 -5.36 -23.54 5.61
N PRO A 25 -5.88 -22.42 6.12
CA PRO A 25 -5.82 -21.16 5.40
C PRO A 25 -4.37 -20.65 5.35
N ALA A 26 -3.98 -20.09 4.22
CA ALA A 26 -2.68 -19.43 4.05
C ALA A 26 -2.85 -18.15 3.23
N VAL A 27 -1.87 -17.27 3.31
CA VAL A 27 -1.81 -16.05 2.48
C VAL A 27 -0.52 -16.06 1.69
N VAL A 28 -0.64 -15.89 0.37
CA VAL A 28 0.50 -15.68 -0.52
C VAL A 28 0.66 -14.19 -0.75
N ILE A 29 1.85 -13.66 -0.48
CA ILE A 29 2.18 -12.24 -0.68
C ILE A 29 3.15 -12.13 -1.85
N GLY A 30 2.71 -11.47 -2.92
CA GLY A 30 3.53 -11.12 -4.08
C GLY A 30 4.03 -9.67 -3.98
N LEU A 31 5.31 -9.46 -4.27
CA LEU A 31 5.96 -8.14 -4.29
C LEU A 31 6.55 -7.89 -5.67
N GLY A 32 6.05 -6.89 -6.39
CA GLY A 32 6.55 -6.47 -7.70
C GLY A 32 7.36 -5.18 -7.58
N LEU A 33 8.66 -5.29 -7.24
CA LEU A 33 9.55 -4.14 -7.08
C LEU A 33 10.21 -3.76 -8.41
N ASN A 34 10.01 -2.54 -8.87
CA ASN A 34 10.67 -1.98 -10.05
C ASN A 34 12.11 -1.62 -9.70
N THR A 35 13.07 -2.40 -10.16
CA THR A 35 14.48 -2.20 -9.80
C THR A 35 15.26 -1.48 -10.89
N SER A 36 15.35 -2.05 -12.11
CA SER A 36 16.22 -1.59 -13.19
C SER A 36 15.48 -0.97 -14.38
N LEU A 37 14.16 -0.84 -14.32
CA LEU A 37 13.36 -0.32 -15.45
C LEU A 37 13.79 1.11 -15.81
N THR A 38 13.98 1.34 -17.10
CA THR A 38 14.15 2.66 -17.71
C THR A 38 12.77 3.32 -17.90
N LYS A 39 12.76 4.61 -18.25
CA LYS A 39 11.52 5.37 -18.42
C LYS A 39 10.58 4.76 -19.47
N ASP A 40 11.14 4.20 -20.55
CA ASP A 40 10.38 3.62 -21.66
C ASP A 40 9.85 2.20 -21.35
N GLU A 41 10.38 1.57 -20.29
CA GLU A 41 9.99 0.23 -19.84
C GLU A 41 8.95 0.27 -18.71
N LEU A 42 8.63 1.45 -18.18
CA LEU A 42 7.68 1.58 -17.09
C LEU A 42 6.28 1.11 -17.52
N PRO A 43 5.58 0.32 -16.68
CA PRO A 43 4.27 -0.22 -17.01
C PRO A 43 3.16 0.85 -17.07
N VAL A 44 3.35 1.96 -16.36
CA VAL A 44 2.42 3.10 -16.33
C VAL A 44 3.19 4.41 -16.16
N PRO A 45 2.66 5.55 -16.66
CA PRO A 45 3.36 6.85 -16.64
C PRO A 45 3.73 7.37 -15.24
N HIS A 46 3.01 6.93 -14.21
CA HIS A 46 3.23 7.34 -12.81
C HIS A 46 4.02 6.30 -12.01
N ALA A 47 4.70 5.37 -12.67
CA ALA A 47 5.65 4.46 -12.03
C ALA A 47 7.06 5.07 -11.97
N THR A 48 7.90 4.44 -11.17
CA THR A 48 9.34 4.68 -11.09
C THR A 48 10.09 3.37 -10.81
N SER A 49 11.41 3.43 -10.77
CA SER A 49 12.29 2.30 -10.42
C SER A 49 13.45 2.79 -9.56
N LEU A 50 14.13 1.88 -8.86
CA LEU A 50 15.34 2.22 -8.12
C LEU A 50 16.41 2.86 -9.02
N HIS A 51 16.53 2.39 -10.27
CA HIS A 51 17.42 2.97 -11.25
C HIS A 51 17.09 4.44 -11.54
N LEU A 52 15.83 4.77 -11.80
CA LEU A 52 15.37 6.14 -12.08
C LEU A 52 15.47 7.08 -10.89
N GLU A 53 15.40 6.53 -9.68
CA GLU A 53 15.60 7.27 -8.43
C GLU A 53 17.09 7.40 -8.05
N GLY A 54 18.02 6.88 -8.89
CA GLY A 54 19.45 6.94 -8.61
C GLY A 54 19.91 6.08 -7.44
N ILE A 55 19.11 5.10 -7.03
CA ILE A 55 19.39 4.21 -5.90
C ILE A 55 20.19 3.00 -6.38
N SER A 56 21.43 2.89 -5.93
CA SER A 56 22.28 1.74 -6.18
C SER A 56 21.94 0.59 -5.24
N TYR A 57 21.92 -0.62 -5.75
CA TYR A 57 21.62 -1.83 -4.98
C TYR A 57 22.38 -3.05 -5.52
N GLU A 58 22.64 -4.01 -4.64
CA GLU A 58 23.00 -5.38 -5.03
C GLU A 58 21.74 -6.24 -4.90
N ARG A 59 21.43 -7.04 -5.94
CA ARG A 59 20.14 -7.71 -6.06
C ARG A 59 19.84 -8.68 -4.91
N ASN A 60 20.82 -9.49 -4.54
CA ASN A 60 20.62 -10.50 -3.51
C ASN A 60 20.53 -9.84 -2.11
N GLU A 61 21.35 -8.82 -1.86
CA GLU A 61 21.29 -8.04 -0.61
C GLU A 61 19.92 -7.34 -0.48
N LEU A 62 19.45 -6.71 -1.55
CA LEU A 62 18.13 -6.07 -1.56
C LEU A 62 17.02 -7.08 -1.25
N ALA A 63 17.04 -8.26 -1.89
CA ALA A 63 16.06 -9.31 -1.64
C ALA A 63 16.08 -9.78 -0.17
N VAL A 64 17.25 -10.01 0.39
CA VAL A 64 17.41 -10.40 1.81
C VAL A 64 16.85 -9.32 2.72
N ARG A 65 17.17 -8.05 2.48
CA ARG A 65 16.66 -6.92 3.30
C ARG A 65 15.14 -6.80 3.24
N VAL A 66 14.55 -6.92 2.05
CA VAL A 66 13.09 -6.85 1.86
C VAL A 66 12.40 -8.01 2.59
N LEU A 67 12.89 -9.25 2.41
CA LEU A 67 12.31 -10.42 3.07
C LEU A 67 12.45 -10.38 4.58
N THR A 68 13.59 -9.91 5.10
CA THR A 68 13.80 -9.74 6.54
C THR A 68 12.85 -8.69 7.12
N ALA A 69 12.69 -7.55 6.43
CA ALA A 69 11.75 -6.52 6.85
C ALA A 69 10.29 -7.01 6.82
N LEU A 70 9.91 -7.74 5.77
CA LEU A 70 8.58 -8.34 5.67
C LEU A 70 8.33 -9.34 6.81
N HIS A 71 9.29 -10.24 7.07
CA HIS A 71 9.19 -11.20 8.17
C HIS A 71 9.01 -10.49 9.52
N HIS A 72 9.76 -9.41 9.76
CA HIS A 72 9.60 -8.62 10.99
C HIS A 72 8.18 -8.05 11.12
N ARG A 73 7.63 -7.47 10.04
CA ARG A 73 6.25 -6.91 10.03
C ARG A 73 5.19 -7.99 10.21
N LEU A 74 5.36 -9.16 9.60
CA LEU A 74 4.46 -10.31 9.80
C LEU A 74 4.50 -10.81 11.24
N THR A 75 5.68 -10.87 11.87
CA THR A 75 5.81 -11.22 13.29
C THR A 75 5.10 -10.21 14.18
N GLN A 76 5.21 -8.90 13.92
CA GLN A 76 4.46 -7.89 14.66
C GLN A 76 2.94 -8.10 14.53
N TRP A 77 2.48 -8.44 13.33
CA TRP A 77 1.06 -8.72 13.08
C TRP A 77 0.59 -9.98 13.83
N GLU A 78 1.34 -11.08 13.75
CA GLU A 78 1.03 -12.35 14.42
C GLU A 78 0.98 -12.22 15.96
N THR A 79 1.83 -11.37 16.52
CA THR A 79 1.91 -11.13 17.97
C THR A 79 1.00 -9.99 18.45
N ASN A 80 0.22 -9.37 17.56
CA ASN A 80 -0.57 -8.17 17.84
C ASN A 80 0.27 -7.04 18.48
N ASP A 81 1.47 -6.82 17.94
CA ASP A 81 2.37 -5.77 18.42
C ASP A 81 1.72 -4.39 18.23
N PRO A 82 1.56 -3.59 19.29
CA PRO A 82 0.87 -2.30 19.22
C PRO A 82 1.63 -1.26 18.38
N THR A 83 2.88 -1.50 18.00
CA THR A 83 3.68 -0.56 17.19
C THR A 83 3.41 -0.71 15.69
N LEU A 84 2.85 -1.82 15.22
CA LEU A 84 2.64 -2.09 13.79
C LEU A 84 1.80 -1.00 13.11
N MET A 85 0.63 -0.68 13.68
CA MET A 85 -0.29 0.29 13.06
C MET A 85 0.19 1.73 13.15
N PRO A 86 0.77 2.21 14.26
CA PRO A 86 1.49 3.49 14.29
C PRO A 86 2.59 3.60 13.23
N ASP A 87 3.42 2.58 13.08
CA ASP A 87 4.49 2.54 12.06
C ASP A 87 3.91 2.63 10.64
N TYR A 88 2.83 1.89 10.36
CA TYR A 88 2.14 1.94 9.07
C TYR A 88 1.58 3.34 8.77
N ARG A 89 0.88 3.94 9.75
CA ARG A 89 0.30 5.29 9.59
C ARG A 89 1.37 6.34 9.32
N ALA A 90 2.54 6.21 9.96
CA ALA A 90 3.65 7.16 9.81
C ALA A 90 4.23 7.21 8.39
N VAL A 91 4.10 6.12 7.62
CA VAL A 91 4.60 6.02 6.23
C VAL A 91 3.49 6.04 5.18
N SER A 92 2.23 6.18 5.58
CA SER A 92 1.09 6.18 4.67
C SER A 92 1.06 7.45 3.82
N ALA A 93 1.19 7.31 2.51
CA ALA A 93 1.06 8.42 1.55
C ALA A 93 -0.41 8.84 1.31
N THR A 94 -1.38 8.11 1.83
CA THR A 94 -2.81 8.37 1.64
C THR A 94 -3.40 9.23 2.74
N ILE A 95 -2.92 9.10 3.98
CA ILE A 95 -3.42 9.89 5.11
C ILE A 95 -3.17 11.39 4.86
N GLY A 96 -4.20 12.20 5.06
CA GLY A 96 -4.21 13.64 4.80
C GLY A 96 -4.54 14.02 3.34
N GLN A 97 -4.70 13.04 2.43
CA GLN A 97 -5.02 13.32 1.03
C GLN A 97 -6.53 13.33 0.78
N ASN A 98 -6.94 14.18 -0.19
CA ASN A 98 -8.27 14.06 -0.77
C ASN A 98 -8.32 12.82 -1.66
N VAL A 99 -9.32 11.99 -1.45
CA VAL A 99 -9.46 10.70 -2.11
C VAL A 99 -10.84 10.54 -2.75
N ARG A 100 -10.86 9.79 -3.83
CA ARG A 100 -12.04 9.17 -4.41
C ARG A 100 -11.96 7.67 -4.17
N VAL A 101 -12.95 7.12 -3.52
CA VAL A 101 -13.03 5.68 -3.27
C VAL A 101 -14.23 5.12 -4.04
N ILE A 102 -13.96 4.14 -4.91
CA ILE A 102 -15.01 3.36 -5.58
C ILE A 102 -15.30 2.16 -4.68
N LEU A 103 -16.52 2.11 -4.17
CA LEU A 103 -16.98 1.04 -3.29
C LEU A 103 -17.41 -0.20 -4.10
N PRO A 104 -17.52 -1.40 -3.48
CA PRO A 104 -17.88 -2.64 -4.19
C PRO A 104 -19.24 -2.63 -4.92
N ASN A 105 -20.12 -1.67 -4.60
CA ASN A 105 -21.41 -1.46 -5.25
C ASN A 105 -21.36 -0.39 -6.37
N ASP A 106 -20.15 -0.05 -6.86
CA ASP A 106 -19.88 0.99 -7.85
C ASP A 106 -20.31 2.41 -7.44
N THR A 107 -20.59 2.63 -6.14
CA THR A 107 -20.80 3.99 -5.64
C THR A 107 -19.49 4.66 -5.30
N GLU A 108 -19.45 6.00 -5.45
CA GLU A 108 -18.28 6.81 -5.15
C GLU A 108 -18.41 7.50 -3.79
N LEU A 109 -17.33 7.46 -3.03
CA LEU A 109 -17.15 8.27 -1.83
C LEU A 109 -16.01 9.27 -2.07
N LEU A 110 -16.33 10.56 -1.96
CA LEU A 110 -15.35 11.65 -2.02
C LEU A 110 -15.10 12.18 -0.61
N GLY A 111 -13.85 12.34 -0.23
CA GLY A 111 -13.52 12.84 1.10
C GLY A 111 -12.03 12.98 1.34
N THR A 112 -11.66 13.21 2.59
CA THR A 112 -10.27 13.24 3.06
C THR A 112 -9.97 11.96 3.82
N ALA A 113 -8.89 11.28 3.46
CA ALA A 113 -8.39 10.14 4.23
C ALA A 113 -7.79 10.65 5.55
N GLU A 114 -8.48 10.43 6.66
CA GLU A 114 -8.04 10.92 7.97
C GLU A 114 -7.11 9.95 8.70
N GLY A 115 -7.24 8.67 8.41
CA GLY A 115 -6.44 7.65 9.10
C GLY A 115 -6.67 6.25 8.60
N VAL A 116 -6.04 5.32 9.29
CA VAL A 116 -6.27 3.88 9.16
C VAL A 116 -6.51 3.34 10.56
N ALA A 117 -7.62 2.63 10.74
CA ALA A 117 -7.99 2.01 12.01
C ALA A 117 -7.02 0.88 12.40
N ASP A 118 -7.06 0.40 13.64
CA ASP A 118 -6.14 -0.64 14.12
C ASP A 118 -6.36 -2.01 13.43
N ASP A 119 -7.52 -2.20 12.83
CA ASP A 119 -7.85 -3.37 11.99
C ASP A 119 -7.52 -3.19 10.50
N GLY A 120 -6.88 -2.08 10.12
CA GLY A 120 -6.45 -1.78 8.76
C GLY A 120 -7.49 -1.08 7.89
N ARG A 121 -8.71 -0.79 8.37
CA ARG A 121 -9.73 -0.08 7.61
C ARG A 121 -9.33 1.37 7.36
N LEU A 122 -9.47 1.83 6.11
CA LEU A 122 -9.25 3.23 5.77
C LEU A 122 -10.39 4.09 6.33
N GLN A 123 -10.04 5.18 6.99
CA GLN A 123 -10.98 6.16 7.53
C GLN A 123 -11.05 7.37 6.61
N VAL A 124 -12.22 7.62 6.03
CA VAL A 124 -12.46 8.74 5.11
C VAL A 124 -13.57 9.62 5.66
N ARG A 125 -13.29 10.91 5.82
CA ARG A 125 -14.30 11.90 6.16
C ARG A 125 -14.85 12.52 4.89
N ASP A 126 -16.15 12.40 4.69
CA ASP A 126 -16.84 12.99 3.55
C ASP A 126 -17.09 14.51 3.72
N GLN A 127 -17.66 15.12 2.68
CA GLN A 127 -17.97 16.56 2.67
C GLN A 127 -19.07 16.96 3.65
N THR A 128 -19.86 15.99 4.15
CA THR A 128 -20.89 16.24 5.17
C THR A 128 -20.33 16.18 6.59
N GLY A 129 -19.07 15.80 6.74
CA GLY A 129 -18.41 15.60 8.02
C GLY A 129 -18.59 14.17 8.59
N THR A 130 -19.21 13.26 7.84
CA THR A 130 -19.39 11.87 8.27
C THR A 130 -18.09 11.08 8.07
N LEU A 131 -17.68 10.33 9.10
CA LEU A 131 -16.53 9.42 9.03
C LEU A 131 -16.98 8.03 8.56
N HIS A 132 -16.38 7.56 7.49
CA HIS A 132 -16.59 6.24 6.91
C HIS A 132 -15.38 5.35 7.19
N GLU A 133 -15.59 4.14 7.69
CA GLU A 133 -14.55 3.10 7.82
C GLU A 133 -14.74 2.06 6.72
N LEU A 134 -13.76 1.96 5.82
CA LEU A 134 -13.87 1.22 4.58
C LEU A 134 -13.07 -0.09 4.66
N THR A 135 -13.76 -1.22 4.47
CA THR A 135 -13.15 -2.56 4.43
C THR A 135 -12.69 -2.96 3.03
N ALA A 136 -13.25 -2.34 1.99
CA ALA A 136 -12.93 -2.60 0.58
C ALA A 136 -13.23 -1.35 -0.26
N GLY A 137 -12.54 -1.21 -1.37
CA GLY A 137 -12.73 -0.14 -2.35
C GLY A 137 -11.43 0.23 -3.05
N ASP A 138 -11.58 0.76 -4.28
CA ASP A 138 -10.45 1.29 -5.03
C ASP A 138 -10.22 2.76 -4.70
N VAL A 139 -9.06 3.06 -4.13
CA VAL A 139 -8.71 4.41 -3.66
C VAL A 139 -7.86 5.12 -4.71
N THR A 140 -8.32 6.28 -5.14
CA THR A 140 -7.57 7.18 -6.03
C THR A 140 -7.33 8.52 -5.33
N HIS A 141 -6.09 9.00 -5.33
CA HIS A 141 -5.78 10.34 -4.82
C HIS A 141 -6.28 11.40 -5.80
N LEU A 142 -7.05 12.36 -5.30
CA LEU A 142 -7.49 13.51 -6.08
C LEU A 142 -6.34 14.54 -6.10
N ARG A 143 -5.74 14.74 -7.28
CA ARG A 143 -4.79 15.84 -7.48
C ARG A 143 -5.60 17.11 -7.78
N LEU A 144 -5.33 18.19 -7.05
CA LEU A 144 -5.77 19.51 -7.45
C LEU A 144 -5.09 19.83 -8.79
N GLN A 145 -5.90 20.09 -9.81
CA GLN A 145 -5.41 20.59 -11.11
C GLN A 145 -5.01 22.06 -10.99
#